data_73beb06d93e5882245d4d301097605be
#
_entry.id   73beb06d93e5882245d4d301097605be
#
_cell.length_a   1.000
_cell.length_b   1.000
_cell.length_c   1.000
_cell.angle_alpha   90.00
_cell.angle_beta   90.00
_cell.angle_gamma   90.00
#
_symmetry.space_group_name_H-M   'P 1'
#
loop_
_entity.id
_entity.type
_entity.pdbx_description
1 polymer ?
#
loop_
_entity_poly.entity_id
_entity_poly.type
_entity_poly.pdbx_seq_one_letter_code
_entity_poly.pdbx_strand_id
1 'polypeptide(L)'
;MKMTMFLIANVVGISMMGLTNNFYACTAIAAEEKVIPHENVTEPTQVLMNDIADQMDDILDGILAGSFKYVAQEAGAIVDKSYTISKTFFPVEAKENVWFKRAKIDPNDKERIAKLREEFDGYLKEIVSSALEIQKAAKTNNQKATFKAFTDMIEKTCFECHEKIRDKMIPIENR
;
A
#
# COMPACT_ATOMS: atom_id res chain seq x y z
N MET A 1 61.86 7.72 -26.79
CA MET A 1 62.84 6.73 -26.22
C MET A 1 61.96 5.57 -25.66
N LYS A 2 61.94 4.51 -26.43
CA LYS A 2 62.29 3.10 -26.12
C LYS A 2 61.62 2.59 -24.84
N MET A 3 60.50 1.82 -24.93
CA MET A 3 60.49 0.35 -25.12
C MET A 3 60.99 -0.39 -23.85
N THR A 4 60.16 -1.14 -23.18
CA THR A 4 60.40 -2.57 -23.05
C THR A 4 59.15 -3.28 -22.51
N MET A 5 58.79 -4.27 -23.25
CA MET A 5 57.81 -5.34 -23.13
C MET A 5 58.36 -6.40 -22.16
N PHE A 6 57.53 -6.89 -21.21
CA PHE A 6 57.76 -8.21 -20.61
C PHE A 6 56.48 -8.99 -20.52
N LEU A 7 56.42 -9.97 -21.39
CA LEU A 7 55.53 -11.13 -21.33
C LEU A 7 56.12 -12.13 -20.31
N ILE A 8 55.31 -12.59 -19.35
CA ILE A 8 55.57 -13.89 -18.74
C ILE A 8 54.21 -14.60 -18.66
N ALA A 9 54.11 -15.62 -19.53
CA ALA A 9 53.15 -16.68 -19.44
C ALA A 9 53.57 -17.66 -18.34
N ASN A 10 52.63 -18.04 -17.46
CA ASN A 10 52.79 -19.29 -16.71
C ASN A 10 51.47 -20.03 -16.71
N VAL A 11 51.48 -21.12 -17.40
CA VAL A 11 50.50 -22.20 -17.45
C VAL A 11 50.85 -23.21 -16.40
N VAL A 12 50.00 -23.48 -15.46
CA VAL A 12 49.93 -24.73 -14.66
C VAL A 12 48.47 -24.86 -14.29
N GLY A 13 47.63 -25.77 -14.80
CA GLY A 13 47.74 -27.20 -14.57
C GLY A 13 46.62 -27.56 -13.60
N ILE A 14 45.42 -27.80 -14.08
CA ILE A 14 44.45 -28.88 -13.84
C ILE A 14 44.45 -29.48 -12.41
N SER A 15 43.32 -29.31 -11.72
CA SER A 15 42.75 -30.39 -10.91
C SER A 15 41.22 -30.30 -10.96
N MET A 16 40.63 -31.18 -11.72
CA MET A 16 39.21 -31.55 -11.62
C MET A 16 38.99 -32.21 -10.25
N MET A 17 38.29 -31.54 -9.37
CA MET A 17 37.56 -32.19 -8.28
C MET A 17 36.09 -31.85 -8.43
N GLY A 18 35.32 -32.89 -8.72
CA GLY A 18 33.85 -32.84 -8.87
C GLY A 18 33.21 -32.33 -7.58
N LEU A 19 32.67 -31.14 -7.65
CA LEU A 19 31.71 -30.63 -6.71
C LEU A 19 30.33 -30.90 -7.32
N THR A 20 29.68 -31.93 -6.80
CA THR A 20 28.26 -32.18 -7.03
C THR A 20 27.50 -30.97 -6.52
N ASN A 21 27.14 -30.07 -7.44
CA ASN A 21 26.19 -29.00 -7.18
C ASN A 21 24.82 -29.64 -6.90
N ASN A 22 24.51 -29.86 -5.64
CA ASN A 22 23.14 -30.02 -5.19
C ASN A 22 22.44 -28.63 -5.39
N PHE A 23 21.96 -28.40 -6.60
CA PHE A 23 20.93 -27.39 -6.84
C PHE A 23 19.68 -27.85 -6.09
N TYR A 24 19.47 -27.31 -4.91
CA TYR A 24 18.14 -27.30 -4.33
C TYR A 24 17.26 -26.48 -5.28
N ALA A 25 16.55 -27.18 -6.15
CA ALA A 25 15.47 -26.59 -6.90
C ALA A 25 14.43 -26.13 -5.86
N CYS A 26 14.44 -24.83 -5.58
CA CYS A 26 13.36 -24.19 -4.88
C CYS A 26 12.17 -24.25 -5.85
N THR A 27 11.38 -25.32 -5.77
CA THR A 27 10.07 -25.36 -6.43
C THR A 27 9.24 -24.30 -5.78
N ALA A 28 9.20 -23.12 -6.43
CA ALA A 28 8.17 -22.12 -6.15
C ALA A 28 6.84 -22.84 -6.39
N ILE A 29 6.15 -23.18 -5.31
CA ILE A 29 4.74 -23.54 -5.36
C ILE A 29 4.07 -22.24 -5.76
N ALA A 30 3.83 -22.07 -7.06
CA ALA A 30 2.92 -21.06 -7.55
C ALA A 30 1.55 -21.43 -6.94
N ALA A 31 1.20 -20.78 -5.84
CA ALA A 31 -0.17 -20.75 -5.38
C ALA A 31 -0.95 -20.16 -6.56
N GLU A 32 -1.78 -20.98 -7.16
CA GLU A 32 -2.72 -20.54 -8.19
C GLU A 32 -3.67 -19.55 -7.51
N GLU A 33 -3.33 -18.27 -7.62
CA GLU A 33 -4.16 -17.18 -7.14
C GLU A 33 -5.46 -17.27 -7.95
N LYS A 34 -6.48 -17.79 -7.28
CA LYS A 34 -7.82 -17.89 -7.84
C LYS A 34 -8.28 -16.46 -8.11
N VAL A 35 -8.04 -15.99 -9.33
CA VAL A 35 -8.56 -14.71 -9.82
C VAL A 35 -10.08 -14.80 -9.74
N ILE A 36 -10.63 -14.27 -8.66
CA ILE A 36 -12.07 -14.05 -8.53
C ILE A 36 -12.40 -13.04 -9.62
N PRO A 37 -13.32 -13.35 -10.57
CA PRO A 37 -13.73 -12.37 -11.55
C PRO A 37 -14.32 -11.18 -10.79
N HIS A 38 -13.56 -10.12 -10.66
CA HIS A 38 -14.09 -8.84 -10.25
C HIS A 38 -15.04 -8.40 -11.35
N GLU A 39 -16.32 -8.42 -11.07
CA GLU A 39 -17.30 -7.72 -11.88
C GLU A 39 -16.76 -6.30 -12.09
N ASN A 40 -16.47 -5.94 -13.35
CA ASN A 40 -15.63 -4.80 -13.77
C ASN A 40 -16.26 -3.42 -13.49
N VAL A 41 -16.89 -3.23 -12.36
CA VAL A 41 -17.29 -1.91 -11.88
C VAL A 41 -16.27 -1.46 -10.86
N THR A 42 -15.19 -0.85 -11.34
CA THR A 42 -14.19 -0.23 -10.46
C THR A 42 -14.84 0.96 -9.78
N GLU A 43 -15.24 0.78 -8.54
CA GLU A 43 -15.81 1.85 -7.74
C GLU A 43 -14.78 3.00 -7.59
N PRO A 44 -15.17 4.26 -7.77
CA PRO A 44 -14.26 5.39 -7.63
C PRO A 44 -13.47 5.39 -6.32
N THR A 45 -14.11 4.96 -5.22
CA THR A 45 -13.45 4.81 -3.92
C THR A 45 -12.39 3.73 -3.93
N GLN A 46 -12.60 2.61 -4.63
CA GLN A 46 -11.61 1.55 -4.75
C GLN A 46 -10.37 2.03 -5.51
N VAL A 47 -10.55 2.80 -6.57
CA VAL A 47 -9.43 3.42 -7.31
C VAL A 47 -8.61 4.32 -6.39
N LEU A 48 -9.28 5.21 -5.65
CA LEU A 48 -8.61 6.12 -4.72
C LEU A 48 -7.91 5.40 -3.56
N MET A 49 -8.47 4.27 -3.08
CA MET A 49 -7.82 3.46 -2.06
C MET A 49 -6.62 2.69 -2.60
N ASN A 50 -6.67 2.22 -3.84
CA ASN A 50 -5.50 1.63 -4.51
C ASN A 50 -4.40 2.69 -4.69
N ASP A 51 -4.76 3.89 -5.13
CA ASP A 51 -3.79 4.99 -5.21
C ASP A 51 -3.14 5.33 -3.85
N ILE A 52 -3.88 5.24 -2.73
CA ILE A 52 -3.29 5.41 -1.39
C ILE A 52 -2.34 4.26 -1.07
N ALA A 53 -2.68 3.02 -1.45
CA ALA A 53 -1.81 1.87 -1.26
C ALA A 53 -0.49 2.04 -2.04
N ASP A 54 -0.55 2.45 -3.30
CA ASP A 54 0.64 2.74 -4.11
C ASP A 54 1.51 3.83 -3.45
N GLN A 55 0.89 4.89 -2.92
CA GLN A 55 1.63 5.94 -2.18
C GLN A 55 2.24 5.43 -0.88
N MET A 56 1.60 4.47 -0.21
CA MET A 56 2.19 3.84 0.98
C MET A 56 3.43 3.01 0.63
N ASP A 57 3.42 2.30 -0.50
CA ASP A 57 4.58 1.58 -1.01
C ASP A 57 5.72 2.55 -1.36
N ASP A 58 5.41 3.64 -2.05
CA ASP A 58 6.36 4.71 -2.38
C ASP A 58 6.97 5.38 -1.13
N ILE A 59 6.16 5.58 -0.08
CA ILE A 59 6.63 6.08 1.21
C ILE A 59 7.63 5.11 1.84
N LEU A 60 7.31 3.81 1.85
CA LEU A 60 8.20 2.79 2.41
C LEU A 60 9.53 2.76 1.67
N ASP A 61 9.50 2.74 0.34
CA ASP A 61 10.69 2.76 -0.50
C ASP A 61 11.52 4.04 -0.27
N GLY A 62 10.86 5.18 -0.17
CA GLY A 62 11.50 6.46 0.14
C GLY A 62 12.16 6.47 1.52
N ILE A 63 11.54 5.87 2.53
CA ILE A 63 12.12 5.73 3.87
C ILE A 63 13.38 4.85 3.82
N LEU A 64 13.31 3.70 3.13
CA LEU A 64 14.44 2.76 3.00
C LEU A 64 15.61 3.40 2.24
N ALA A 65 15.32 4.16 1.20
CA ALA A 65 16.30 4.89 0.40
C ALA A 65 16.82 6.17 1.07
N GLY A 66 16.24 6.64 2.18
CA GLY A 66 16.58 7.91 2.81
C GLY A 66 16.12 9.15 2.02
N SER A 67 15.14 8.99 1.12
CA SER A 67 14.60 10.05 0.25
C SER A 67 13.47 10.84 0.92
N PHE A 68 13.75 11.50 2.02
CA PHE A 68 12.73 12.11 2.90
C PHE A 68 11.90 13.21 2.23
N LYS A 69 12.46 13.92 1.24
CA LYS A 69 11.68 14.89 0.46
C LYS A 69 10.59 14.19 -0.33
N TYR A 70 10.90 13.04 -0.94
CA TYR A 70 9.94 12.21 -1.67
C TYR A 70 8.86 11.67 -0.72
N VAL A 71 9.27 11.09 0.41
CA VAL A 71 8.32 10.64 1.46
C VAL A 71 7.35 11.74 1.86
N ALA A 72 7.83 12.97 2.05
CA ALA A 72 6.98 14.10 2.42
C ALA A 72 6.00 14.50 1.30
N GLN A 73 6.35 14.30 0.03
CA GLN A 73 5.47 14.53 -1.12
C GLN A 73 4.36 13.48 -1.19
N GLU A 74 4.72 12.19 -1.10
CA GLU A 74 3.75 11.09 -1.17
C GLU A 74 2.78 11.12 0.03
N ALA A 75 3.26 11.40 1.23
CA ALA A 75 2.39 11.63 2.38
C ALA A 75 1.42 12.82 2.16
N GLY A 76 1.86 13.88 1.49
CA GLY A 76 0.99 14.99 1.09
C GLY A 76 -0.08 14.58 0.08
N ALA A 77 0.27 13.72 -0.88
CA ALA A 77 -0.68 13.20 -1.86
C ALA A 77 -1.79 12.35 -1.22
N ILE A 78 -1.48 11.58 -0.16
CA ILE A 78 -2.49 10.86 0.64
C ILE A 78 -3.50 11.84 1.25
N VAL A 79 -3.03 12.97 1.78
CA VAL A 79 -3.92 14.02 2.34
C VAL A 79 -4.91 14.51 1.29
N ASP A 80 -4.42 14.85 0.10
CA ASP A 80 -5.25 15.38 -0.98
C ASP A 80 -6.29 14.36 -1.46
N LYS A 81 -5.91 13.08 -1.58
CA LYS A 81 -6.82 12.00 -1.96
C LYS A 81 -7.89 11.73 -0.91
N SER A 82 -7.56 11.82 0.37
CA SER A 82 -8.49 11.59 1.47
C SER A 82 -9.69 12.56 1.42
N TYR A 83 -9.47 13.79 1.01
CA TYR A 83 -10.58 14.75 0.82
C TYR A 83 -11.51 14.39 -0.33
N THR A 84 -11.03 13.67 -1.33
CA THR A 84 -11.83 13.23 -2.48
C THR A 84 -12.65 11.99 -2.13
N ILE A 85 -12.08 11.07 -1.33
CA ILE A 85 -12.71 9.78 -0.97
C ILE A 85 -14.06 9.98 -0.27
N SER A 86 -14.15 10.89 0.69
CA SER A 86 -15.41 11.17 1.40
C SER A 86 -16.57 11.49 0.45
N LYS A 87 -16.27 12.27 -0.61
CA LYS A 87 -17.26 12.70 -1.60
C LYS A 87 -17.68 11.57 -2.54
N THR A 88 -16.77 10.63 -2.83
CA THR A 88 -17.02 9.52 -3.76
C THR A 88 -17.68 8.33 -3.08
N PHE A 89 -17.35 8.06 -1.82
CA PHE A 89 -17.89 6.94 -1.07
C PHE A 89 -19.37 7.13 -0.70
N PHE A 90 -19.76 8.34 -0.34
CA PHE A 90 -21.16 8.69 -0.03
C PHE A 90 -21.71 9.65 -1.10
N PRO A 91 -22.04 9.13 -2.32
CA PRO A 91 -22.66 9.96 -3.34
C PRO A 91 -24.01 10.49 -2.86
N VAL A 92 -24.47 11.59 -3.49
CA VAL A 92 -25.74 12.26 -3.15
C VAL A 92 -26.93 11.29 -3.22
N GLU A 93 -26.87 10.32 -4.14
CA GLU A 93 -27.90 9.29 -4.31
C GLU A 93 -27.39 7.93 -3.77
N ALA A 94 -27.68 7.65 -2.51
CA ALA A 94 -27.31 6.39 -1.84
C ALA A 94 -27.84 5.15 -2.55
N LYS A 95 -28.87 5.27 -3.38
CA LYS A 95 -29.51 4.15 -4.11
C LYS A 95 -28.57 3.44 -5.09
N GLU A 96 -27.56 4.14 -5.61
CA GLU A 96 -26.59 3.62 -6.57
C GLU A 96 -25.31 3.11 -5.92
N ASN A 97 -25.16 3.27 -4.61
CA ASN A 97 -23.97 2.85 -3.89
C ASN A 97 -23.87 1.32 -3.83
N VAL A 98 -22.90 0.77 -4.54
CA VAL A 98 -22.66 -0.68 -4.61
C VAL A 98 -22.28 -1.26 -3.25
N TRP A 99 -21.57 -0.49 -2.43
CA TRP A 99 -21.22 -0.90 -1.06
C TRP A 99 -22.45 -1.11 -0.20
N PHE A 100 -23.43 -0.21 -0.28
CA PHE A 100 -24.68 -0.36 0.46
C PHE A 100 -25.47 -1.58 0.00
N LYS A 101 -25.50 -1.87 -1.31
CA LYS A 101 -26.12 -3.08 -1.85
C LYS A 101 -25.44 -4.35 -1.30
N ARG A 102 -24.10 -4.40 -1.33
CA ARG A 102 -23.33 -5.54 -0.80
C ARG A 102 -23.52 -5.71 0.71
N ALA A 103 -23.51 -4.63 1.45
CA ALA A 103 -23.72 -4.62 2.90
C ALA A 103 -25.20 -4.80 3.30
N LYS A 104 -26.12 -4.94 2.35
CA LYS A 104 -27.57 -5.03 2.56
C LYS A 104 -28.10 -3.86 3.42
N ILE A 105 -27.57 -2.66 3.16
CA ILE A 105 -28.03 -1.43 3.79
C ILE A 105 -29.19 -0.88 2.99
N ASP A 106 -30.35 -0.65 3.66
CA ASP A 106 -31.49 0.00 3.02
C ASP A 106 -31.12 1.44 2.65
N PRO A 107 -31.18 1.83 1.36
CA PRO A 107 -30.85 3.19 0.94
C PRO A 107 -31.83 4.26 1.50
N ASN A 108 -32.96 3.84 2.07
CA ASN A 108 -33.91 4.74 2.73
C ASN A 108 -33.64 4.88 4.24
N ASP A 109 -32.77 4.04 4.83
CA ASP A 109 -32.34 4.16 6.23
C ASP A 109 -31.32 5.30 6.39
N LYS A 110 -31.87 6.52 6.41
CA LYS A 110 -31.07 7.75 6.48
C LYS A 110 -30.24 7.86 7.76
N GLU A 111 -30.78 7.34 8.87
CA GLU A 111 -30.09 7.39 10.17
C GLU A 111 -28.85 6.51 10.15
N ARG A 112 -28.99 5.26 9.71
CA ARG A 112 -27.85 4.34 9.58
C ARG A 112 -26.81 4.85 8.60
N ILE A 113 -27.23 5.42 7.46
CA ILE A 113 -26.33 5.98 6.46
C ILE A 113 -25.59 7.20 7.03
N ALA A 114 -26.27 8.07 7.77
CA ALA A 114 -25.64 9.24 8.40
C ALA A 114 -24.59 8.81 9.44
N LYS A 115 -24.88 7.81 10.26
CA LYS A 115 -23.93 7.25 11.24
C LYS A 115 -22.72 6.62 10.57
N LEU A 116 -22.91 5.86 9.51
CA LEU A 116 -21.80 5.29 8.73
C LEU A 116 -20.93 6.38 8.10
N ARG A 117 -21.53 7.45 7.60
CA ARG A 117 -20.80 8.60 7.06
C ARG A 117 -19.95 9.26 8.13
N GLU A 118 -20.52 9.51 9.31
CA GLU A 118 -19.78 10.13 10.42
C GLU A 118 -18.58 9.26 10.85
N GLU A 119 -18.80 7.94 10.97
CA GLU A 119 -17.74 6.98 11.32
C GLU A 119 -16.63 6.98 10.23
N PHE A 120 -17.02 6.92 8.97
CA PHE A 120 -16.09 6.95 7.84
C PHE A 120 -15.29 8.26 7.74
N ASP A 121 -15.96 9.40 7.88
CA ASP A 121 -15.31 10.70 7.90
C ASP A 121 -14.35 10.86 9.10
N GLY A 122 -14.64 10.17 10.21
CA GLY A 122 -13.72 10.04 11.34
C GLY A 122 -12.41 9.38 10.92
N TYR A 123 -12.46 8.22 10.27
CA TYR A 123 -11.27 7.54 9.78
C TYR A 123 -10.52 8.32 8.71
N LEU A 124 -11.21 9.03 7.81
CA LEU A 124 -10.52 9.89 6.85
C LEU A 124 -9.74 11.03 7.52
N LYS A 125 -10.26 11.60 8.60
CA LYS A 125 -9.52 12.59 9.41
C LYS A 125 -8.28 11.97 10.06
N GLU A 126 -8.38 10.73 10.53
CA GLU A 126 -7.24 10.00 11.09
C GLU A 126 -6.18 9.68 10.02
N ILE A 127 -6.59 9.31 8.79
CA ILE A 127 -5.69 9.14 7.65
C ILE A 127 -4.93 10.46 7.37
N VAL A 128 -5.65 11.57 7.28
CA VAL A 128 -5.05 12.90 7.06
C VAL A 128 -4.07 13.24 8.18
N SER A 129 -4.46 13.05 9.43
CA SER A 129 -3.60 13.34 10.59
C SER A 129 -2.32 12.48 10.57
N SER A 130 -2.47 11.19 10.32
CA SER A 130 -1.34 10.24 10.26
C SER A 130 -0.39 10.53 9.10
N ALA A 131 -0.93 10.88 7.92
CA ALA A 131 -0.12 11.28 6.77
C ALA A 131 0.66 12.59 7.04
N LEU A 132 0.05 13.55 7.73
CA LEU A 132 0.73 14.77 8.16
C LEU A 132 1.85 14.49 9.17
N GLU A 133 1.68 13.52 10.08
CA GLU A 133 2.76 13.10 11.00
C GLU A 133 3.91 12.43 10.24
N ILE A 134 3.65 11.59 9.21
CA ILE A 134 4.70 11.05 8.34
C ILE A 134 5.44 12.21 7.65
N GLN A 135 4.71 13.16 7.06
CA GLN A 135 5.30 14.33 6.39
C GLN A 135 6.18 15.14 7.34
N LYS A 136 5.71 15.38 8.56
CA LYS A 136 6.44 16.10 9.59
C LYS A 136 7.71 15.36 10.01
N ALA A 137 7.62 14.04 10.25
CA ALA A 137 8.77 13.22 10.60
C ALA A 137 9.82 13.21 9.46
N ALA A 138 9.38 13.06 8.21
CA ALA A 138 10.25 13.09 7.04
C ALA A 138 11.03 14.42 6.92
N LYS A 139 10.39 15.55 7.22
CA LYS A 139 11.07 16.88 7.21
C LYS A 139 12.22 16.98 8.23
N THR A 140 12.28 16.09 9.22
CA THR A 140 13.41 16.05 10.16
C THR A 140 14.58 15.21 9.67
N ASN A 141 14.47 14.55 8.52
CA ASN A 141 15.42 13.57 7.98
C ASN A 141 15.76 12.44 8.96
N ASN A 142 14.82 12.09 9.85
CA ASN A 142 15.00 11.02 10.84
C ASN A 142 14.29 9.75 10.37
N GLN A 143 15.05 8.80 9.82
CA GLN A 143 14.53 7.55 9.27
C GLN A 143 13.68 6.76 10.26
N LYS A 144 14.15 6.61 11.52
CA LYS A 144 13.42 5.84 12.52
C LYS A 144 12.09 6.50 12.92
N ALA A 145 12.09 7.83 13.06
CA ALA A 145 10.88 8.56 13.40
C ALA A 145 9.88 8.51 12.22
N THR A 146 10.35 8.63 10.99
CA THR A 146 9.52 8.55 9.78
C THR A 146 8.93 7.15 9.63
N PHE A 147 9.74 6.10 9.81
CA PHE A 147 9.27 4.71 9.75
C PHE A 147 8.24 4.42 10.86
N LYS A 148 8.46 4.94 12.07
CA LYS A 148 7.49 4.79 13.15
C LYS A 148 6.15 5.45 12.82
N ALA A 149 6.15 6.68 12.31
CA ALA A 149 4.93 7.35 11.90
C ALA A 149 4.19 6.59 10.78
N PHE A 150 4.92 6.02 9.83
CA PHE A 150 4.39 5.17 8.77
C PHE A 150 3.72 3.90 9.32
N THR A 151 4.40 3.16 10.20
CA THR A 151 3.83 1.94 10.79
C THR A 151 2.67 2.24 11.72
N ASP A 152 2.70 3.34 12.47
CA ASP A 152 1.57 3.80 13.29
C ASP A 152 0.32 4.07 12.44
N MET A 153 0.48 4.66 11.24
CA MET A 153 -0.63 4.89 10.32
C MET A 153 -1.25 3.57 9.85
N ILE A 154 -0.44 2.60 9.45
CA ILE A 154 -0.95 1.28 9.00
C ILE A 154 -1.73 0.62 10.14
N GLU A 155 -1.13 0.51 11.32
CA GLU A 155 -1.67 -0.22 12.46
C GLU A 155 -2.93 0.43 13.02
N LYS A 156 -2.87 1.73 13.31
CA LYS A 156 -3.91 2.42 14.08
C LYS A 156 -5.00 3.05 13.22
N THR A 157 -4.75 3.21 11.92
CA THR A 157 -5.70 3.89 11.03
C THR A 157 -6.19 2.95 9.94
N CYS A 158 -5.26 2.38 9.14
CA CYS A 158 -5.67 1.58 8.00
C CYS A 158 -6.36 0.28 8.43
N PHE A 159 -5.75 -0.48 9.34
CA PHE A 159 -6.34 -1.74 9.81
C PHE A 159 -7.63 -1.53 10.57
N GLU A 160 -7.70 -0.54 11.48
CA GLU A 160 -8.93 -0.28 12.23
C GLU A 160 -10.09 0.13 11.33
N CYS A 161 -9.86 1.01 10.34
CA CYS A 161 -10.89 1.37 9.38
C CYS A 161 -11.34 0.16 8.56
N HIS A 162 -10.41 -0.66 8.08
CA HIS A 162 -10.74 -1.84 7.31
C HIS A 162 -11.55 -2.86 8.13
N GLU A 163 -11.18 -3.13 9.37
CA GLU A 163 -11.93 -4.04 10.24
C GLU A 163 -13.33 -3.53 10.56
N LYS A 164 -13.47 -2.25 10.87
CA LYS A 164 -14.72 -1.68 11.34
C LYS A 164 -15.70 -1.31 10.22
N ILE A 165 -15.20 -0.90 9.07
CA ILE A 165 -16.04 -0.46 7.95
C ILE A 165 -16.00 -1.45 6.79
N ARG A 166 -14.84 -1.61 6.14
CA ARG A 166 -14.71 -2.46 4.95
C ARG A 166 -15.16 -3.89 5.22
N ASP A 167 -14.68 -4.48 6.29
CA ASP A 167 -14.90 -5.90 6.60
C ASP A 167 -16.35 -6.21 7.00
N LYS A 168 -17.04 -5.25 7.56
CA LYS A 168 -18.48 -5.36 7.80
C LYS A 168 -19.31 -5.18 6.53
N MET A 169 -18.80 -4.40 5.56
CA MET A 169 -19.51 -4.11 4.33
C MET A 169 -19.22 -5.12 3.21
N ILE A 170 -18.06 -5.79 3.28
CA ILE A 170 -17.66 -6.82 2.31
C ILE A 170 -17.29 -8.08 3.10
N PRO A 171 -18.18 -9.07 3.18
CA PRO A 171 -17.88 -10.36 3.79
C PRO A 171 -16.61 -11.00 3.19
N ILE A 172 -15.84 -11.71 4.03
CA ILE A 172 -14.55 -12.33 3.64
C ILE A 172 -14.68 -13.24 2.43
N GLU A 173 -15.81 -13.95 2.31
CA GLU A 173 -16.13 -14.84 1.20
C GLU A 173 -16.24 -14.12 -0.16
N ASN A 174 -16.33 -12.81 -0.16
CA ASN A 174 -16.50 -11.97 -1.36
C ASN A 174 -15.29 -11.02 -1.60
N ARG A 175 -14.16 -11.27 -0.91
CA ARG A 175 -12.94 -10.49 -1.06
C ARG A 175 -11.95 -11.13 -2.01
#